data_01b6d7ae2abd4a54edcac12205d6c4ae
#
_entry.id   01b6d7ae2abd4a54edcac12205d6c4ae
#
_cell.length_a   1.000
_cell.length_b   1.000
_cell.length_c   1.000
_cell.angle_alpha   90.00
_cell.angle_beta   90.00
_cell.angle_gamma   90.00
#
_symmetry.space_group_name_H-M   'P 1'
#
loop_
_entity.id
_entity.type
_entity.pdbx_description
1 polymer ?
#
loop_
_entity_poly.entity_id
_entity_poly.type
_entity_poly.pdbx_seq_one_letter_code
_entity_poly.pdbx_strand_id
1 'polypeptide(L)'
;MVKVMISVILSTMVMGFLGLTVAAQTNRRAAELKKWRIHDETRPLPPIVDPGPQQPSLPVPSDAIVLFNGKDLLQWTNSKGAPAGWQVKDGYVEVVNKSGSIKTKRAFGDCQLHVEWATPSEPTGSGQDRGNSGVFLMENYEVQVLDSYNNATYADGSAAAIYGQYPPLVNACRKPGEWQTYDILFRAPRFDGNGELLAPARMTVFHNGILVHDNQELTGPTAHKARPPYKAHADKLPVSLQDHGNPVRYRNIWIRELQP
;
A
#
# COMPACT_ATOMS: atom_id res chain seq x y z
N MET A 1 -22.64 -45.19 15.32
CA MET A 1 -21.18 -45.06 15.07
C MET A 1 -20.85 -44.62 13.64
N VAL A 2 -21.54 -45.03 12.59
CA VAL A 2 -21.22 -44.73 11.18
C VAL A 2 -21.40 -43.22 10.82
N LYS A 3 -22.39 -42.51 11.37
CA LYS A 3 -22.64 -41.08 11.09
C LYS A 3 -21.56 -40.14 11.65
N VAL A 4 -20.88 -40.50 12.74
CA VAL A 4 -19.83 -39.67 13.35
C VAL A 4 -18.52 -39.76 12.58
N MET A 5 -18.21 -40.94 12.01
CA MET A 5 -17.00 -41.12 11.19
C MET A 5 -17.06 -40.33 9.86
N ILE A 6 -18.21 -40.22 9.20
CA ILE A 6 -18.35 -39.51 7.92
C ILE A 6 -18.16 -37.99 8.12
N SER A 7 -18.62 -37.42 9.24
CA SER A 7 -18.45 -36.00 9.55
C SER A 7 -16.99 -35.60 9.81
N VAL A 8 -16.21 -36.50 10.44
CA VAL A 8 -14.78 -36.25 10.73
C VAL A 8 -13.94 -36.33 9.45
N ILE A 9 -14.26 -37.29 8.55
CA ILE A 9 -13.53 -37.47 7.29
C ILE A 9 -13.79 -36.28 6.34
N LEU A 10 -15.01 -35.75 6.31
CA LEU A 10 -15.36 -34.59 5.47
C LEU A 10 -14.71 -33.32 5.98
N SER A 11 -14.60 -33.12 7.30
CA SER A 11 -13.95 -31.96 7.91
C SER A 11 -12.42 -31.95 7.67
N THR A 12 -11.76 -33.10 7.75
CA THR A 12 -10.34 -33.23 7.48
C THR A 12 -9.99 -33.09 6.00
N MET A 13 -10.86 -33.52 5.09
CA MET A 13 -10.67 -33.37 3.65
C MET A 13 -10.81 -31.89 3.20
N VAL A 14 -11.76 -31.13 3.74
CA VAL A 14 -11.94 -29.70 3.43
C VAL A 14 -10.76 -28.87 3.95
N MET A 15 -10.24 -29.13 5.15
CA MET A 15 -9.04 -28.46 5.65
C MET A 15 -7.79 -28.80 4.83
N GLY A 16 -7.64 -30.01 4.34
CA GLY A 16 -6.52 -30.41 3.48
C GLY A 16 -6.51 -29.71 2.13
N PHE A 17 -7.68 -29.51 1.51
CA PHE A 17 -7.78 -28.80 0.23
C PHE A 17 -7.52 -27.29 0.35
N LEU A 18 -7.99 -26.63 1.41
CA LEU A 18 -7.70 -25.22 1.70
C LEU A 18 -6.21 -24.99 1.96
N GLY A 19 -5.54 -25.85 2.72
CA GLY A 19 -4.11 -25.74 2.97
C GLY A 19 -3.25 -25.91 1.71
N LEU A 20 -3.63 -26.82 0.81
CA LEU A 20 -2.92 -27.04 -0.45
C LEU A 20 -3.06 -25.87 -1.44
N THR A 21 -4.22 -25.21 -1.49
CA THR A 21 -4.44 -24.05 -2.36
C THR A 21 -3.67 -22.81 -1.89
N VAL A 22 -3.62 -22.54 -0.61
CA VAL A 22 -2.86 -21.41 -0.03
C VAL A 22 -1.35 -21.62 -0.23
N ALA A 23 -0.82 -22.82 0.05
CA ALA A 23 0.58 -23.15 -0.16
C ALA A 23 0.98 -23.07 -1.65
N ALA A 24 0.13 -23.53 -2.56
CA ALA A 24 0.36 -23.43 -4.00
C ALA A 24 0.39 -21.98 -4.49
N GLN A 25 -0.48 -21.12 -3.95
CA GLN A 25 -0.54 -19.70 -4.30
C GLN A 25 0.69 -18.94 -3.77
N THR A 26 1.13 -19.23 -2.54
CA THR A 26 2.36 -18.66 -1.95
C THR A 26 3.60 -19.07 -2.73
N ASN A 27 3.72 -20.34 -3.11
CA ASN A 27 4.83 -20.84 -3.91
C ASN A 27 4.88 -20.22 -5.33
N ARG A 28 3.72 -20.00 -5.94
CA ARG A 28 3.63 -19.37 -7.27
C ARG A 28 4.11 -17.91 -7.23
N ARG A 29 3.74 -17.15 -6.20
CA ARG A 29 4.13 -15.75 -6.02
C ARG A 29 5.62 -15.60 -5.67
N ALA A 30 6.15 -16.47 -4.82
CA ALA A 30 7.59 -16.53 -4.53
C ALA A 30 8.41 -16.85 -5.78
N ALA A 31 7.90 -17.72 -6.68
CA ALA A 31 8.52 -18.02 -7.96
C ALA A 31 8.52 -16.81 -8.91
N GLU A 32 7.44 -16.02 -8.93
CA GLU A 32 7.36 -14.79 -9.71
C GLU A 32 8.41 -13.75 -9.30
N LEU A 33 8.70 -13.59 -8.00
CA LEU A 33 9.75 -12.69 -7.53
C LEU A 33 11.16 -13.10 -7.98
N LYS A 34 11.40 -14.41 -8.13
CA LYS A 34 12.68 -14.94 -8.62
C LYS A 34 12.83 -14.80 -10.12
N LYS A 35 11.72 -14.77 -10.86
CA LYS A 35 11.69 -14.67 -12.33
C LYS A 35 12.10 -13.28 -12.82
N TRP A 36 11.74 -12.23 -12.08
CA TRP A 36 11.94 -10.85 -12.51
C TRP A 36 12.95 -10.13 -11.61
N ARG A 37 13.87 -9.39 -12.23
CA ARG A 37 14.74 -8.46 -11.51
C ARG A 37 13.89 -7.32 -10.93
N ILE A 38 14.42 -6.68 -9.91
CA ILE A 38 13.82 -5.45 -9.38
C ILE A 38 13.89 -4.40 -10.48
N HIS A 39 12.76 -3.74 -10.73
CA HIS A 39 12.63 -2.71 -11.76
C HIS A 39 12.98 -3.23 -13.17
N ASP A 40 12.64 -4.48 -13.45
CA ASP A 40 12.83 -5.08 -14.78
C ASP A 40 11.84 -4.47 -15.78
N GLU A 41 12.36 -3.68 -16.71
CA GLU A 41 11.57 -2.99 -17.73
C GLU A 41 10.95 -3.97 -18.77
N THR A 42 11.45 -5.20 -18.82
CA THR A 42 10.91 -6.26 -19.71
C THR A 42 9.76 -7.03 -19.07
N ARG A 43 9.51 -6.82 -17.77
CA ARG A 43 8.37 -7.43 -17.09
C ARG A 43 7.06 -6.89 -17.66
N PRO A 44 6.09 -7.75 -18.03
CA PRO A 44 4.79 -7.30 -18.52
C PRO A 44 4.14 -6.30 -17.56
N LEU A 45 3.64 -5.20 -18.12
CA LEU A 45 2.90 -4.20 -17.35
C LEU A 45 1.54 -4.78 -16.91
N PRO A 46 1.00 -4.31 -15.77
CA PRO A 46 -0.34 -4.66 -15.35
C PRO A 46 -1.38 -4.29 -16.43
N PRO A 47 -2.34 -5.17 -16.75
CA PRO A 47 -3.41 -4.86 -17.67
C PRO A 47 -4.23 -3.65 -17.16
N ILE A 48 -4.64 -2.78 -18.09
CA ILE A 48 -5.42 -1.59 -17.75
C ILE A 48 -6.87 -1.98 -17.52
N VAL A 49 -7.44 -1.51 -16.42
CA VAL A 49 -8.86 -1.63 -16.09
C VAL A 49 -9.40 -0.22 -15.81
N ASP A 50 -10.46 0.17 -16.52
CA ASP A 50 -11.18 1.41 -16.24
C ASP A 50 -11.97 1.25 -14.92
N PRO A 51 -11.66 2.01 -13.86
CA PRO A 51 -12.39 1.93 -12.60
C PRO A 51 -13.74 2.68 -12.62
N GLY A 52 -14.15 3.16 -13.79
CA GLY A 52 -15.34 3.99 -13.93
C GLY A 52 -15.16 5.42 -13.40
N PRO A 53 -16.23 6.21 -13.34
CA PRO A 53 -16.16 7.61 -12.92
C PRO A 53 -15.72 7.74 -11.47
N GLN A 54 -15.07 8.87 -11.16
CA GLN A 54 -14.71 9.20 -9.79
C GLN A 54 -15.96 9.22 -8.90
N GLN A 55 -15.90 8.48 -7.80
CA GLN A 55 -16.98 8.50 -6.81
C GLN A 55 -16.77 9.67 -5.83
N PRO A 56 -17.83 10.16 -5.18
CA PRO A 56 -17.70 11.07 -4.05
C PRO A 56 -16.82 10.43 -2.94
N SER A 57 -16.12 11.28 -2.18
CA SER A 57 -15.36 10.81 -1.01
C SER A 57 -16.24 10.00 -0.06
N LEU A 58 -15.76 8.86 0.36
CA LEU A 58 -16.47 8.03 1.34
C LEU A 58 -16.49 8.75 2.71
N PRO A 59 -17.60 8.68 3.46
CA PRO A 59 -17.63 9.19 4.81
C PRO A 59 -16.66 8.40 5.70
N VAL A 60 -16.07 9.09 6.67
CA VAL A 60 -15.18 8.47 7.65
C VAL A 60 -15.99 7.54 8.57
N PRO A 61 -15.62 6.27 8.75
CA PRO A 61 -16.27 5.38 9.71
C PRO A 61 -16.20 5.93 11.14
N SER A 62 -17.23 5.67 11.95
CA SER A 62 -17.35 6.23 13.32
C SER A 62 -16.25 5.75 14.27
N ASP A 63 -15.62 4.62 14.00
CA ASP A 63 -14.51 4.03 14.77
C ASP A 63 -13.13 4.34 14.16
N ALA A 64 -13.06 5.12 13.09
CA ALA A 64 -11.81 5.50 12.44
C ALA A 64 -11.15 6.71 13.14
N ILE A 65 -9.83 6.70 13.10
CA ILE A 65 -9.00 7.84 13.50
C ILE A 65 -8.77 8.67 12.25
N VAL A 66 -9.21 9.92 12.28
CA VAL A 66 -8.99 10.86 11.19
C VAL A 66 -7.55 11.35 11.23
N LEU A 67 -6.78 11.08 10.18
CA LEU A 67 -5.41 11.53 10.04
C LEU A 67 -5.32 12.88 9.31
N PHE A 68 -6.23 13.12 8.35
CA PHE A 68 -6.37 14.41 7.66
C PHE A 68 -7.81 14.64 7.23
N ASN A 69 -8.38 15.75 7.68
CA ASN A 69 -9.78 16.15 7.46
C ASN A 69 -9.94 17.37 6.53
N GLY A 70 -8.87 17.75 5.84
CA GLY A 70 -8.87 18.91 4.94
C GLY A 70 -8.54 20.25 5.63
N LYS A 71 -8.24 20.28 6.93
CA LYS A 71 -8.07 21.54 7.69
C LYS A 71 -6.63 21.81 8.10
N ASP A 72 -5.93 20.83 8.64
CA ASP A 72 -4.60 21.00 9.21
C ASP A 72 -3.78 19.71 9.23
N LEU A 73 -2.50 19.82 9.56
CA LEU A 73 -1.56 18.73 9.71
C LEU A 73 -1.21 18.42 11.17
N LEU A 74 -2.12 18.67 12.11
CA LEU A 74 -1.88 18.46 13.54
C LEU A 74 -1.54 17.00 13.90
N GLN A 75 -1.95 16.03 13.08
CA GLN A 75 -1.62 14.61 13.25
C GLN A 75 -0.26 14.22 12.65
N TRP A 76 0.42 15.16 11.96
CA TRP A 76 1.62 14.89 11.17
C TRP A 76 2.84 15.67 11.65
N THR A 77 4.01 15.10 11.42
CA THR A 77 5.32 15.73 11.60
C THR A 77 6.19 15.46 10.38
N ASN A 78 7.28 16.19 10.23
CA ASN A 78 8.37 15.79 9.35
C ASN A 78 9.19 14.64 9.98
N SER A 79 10.18 14.12 9.27
CA SER A 79 11.04 13.01 9.73
C SER A 79 11.77 13.30 11.05
N LYS A 80 11.99 14.58 11.39
CA LYS A 80 12.68 15.03 12.61
C LYS A 80 11.73 15.32 13.79
N GLY A 81 10.43 15.10 13.62
CA GLY A 81 9.42 15.38 14.66
C GLY A 81 8.97 16.84 14.74
N ALA A 82 9.47 17.71 13.87
CA ALA A 82 9.01 19.09 13.74
C ALA A 82 7.69 19.18 12.93
N PRO A 83 6.97 20.31 12.93
CA PRO A 83 5.77 20.47 12.12
C PRO A 83 5.98 20.08 10.65
N ALA A 84 4.97 19.42 10.06
CA ALA A 84 4.99 19.04 8.65
C ALA A 84 4.99 20.29 7.75
N GLY A 85 5.84 20.29 6.71
CA GLY A 85 6.05 21.43 5.84
C GLY A 85 5.19 21.45 4.57
N TRP A 86 4.21 20.55 4.43
CA TRP A 86 3.33 20.48 3.26
C TRP A 86 2.22 21.53 3.34
N GLN A 87 1.70 21.94 2.17
CA GLN A 87 0.70 23.02 2.09
C GLN A 87 -0.73 22.47 2.17
N VAL A 88 -1.51 22.96 3.13
CA VAL A 88 -2.94 22.70 3.21
C VAL A 88 -3.71 23.82 2.50
N LYS A 89 -4.57 23.46 1.56
CA LYS A 89 -5.47 24.38 0.86
C LYS A 89 -6.68 23.63 0.27
N ASP A 90 -7.80 24.27 0.11
CA ASP A 90 -8.99 23.76 -0.60
C ASP A 90 -9.42 22.35 -0.16
N GLY A 91 -9.23 22.00 1.13
CA GLY A 91 -9.64 20.70 1.68
C GLY A 91 -8.65 19.54 1.41
N TYR A 92 -7.49 19.81 0.84
CA TYR A 92 -6.42 18.82 0.63
C TYR A 92 -5.06 19.33 1.14
N VAL A 93 -4.12 18.42 1.28
CA VAL A 93 -2.72 18.72 1.51
C VAL A 93 -1.90 18.40 0.25
N GLU A 94 -0.98 19.27 -0.10
CA GLU A 94 -0.11 19.14 -1.28
C GLU A 94 1.35 19.04 -0.87
N VAL A 95 2.07 18.11 -1.49
CA VAL A 95 3.52 17.96 -1.32
C VAL A 95 4.22 19.26 -1.73
N VAL A 96 5.03 19.80 -0.84
CA VAL A 96 5.94 20.92 -1.14
C VAL A 96 7.32 20.34 -1.42
N ASN A 97 7.76 20.47 -2.65
CA ASN A 97 9.06 19.91 -3.09
C ASN A 97 10.20 20.31 -2.17
N LYS A 98 11.02 19.35 -1.76
CA LYS A 98 12.18 19.48 -0.84
C LYS A 98 11.81 19.85 0.59
N SER A 99 10.54 19.82 0.98
CA SER A 99 10.16 19.98 2.39
C SER A 99 10.33 18.69 3.21
N GLY A 100 10.53 17.57 2.52
CA GLY A 100 10.68 16.24 3.07
C GLY A 100 9.34 15.52 3.29
N SER A 101 9.42 14.22 3.44
CA SER A 101 8.28 13.35 3.75
C SER A 101 7.66 13.70 5.11
N ILE A 102 6.37 13.42 5.24
CA ILE A 102 5.64 13.62 6.49
C ILE A 102 5.21 12.26 7.06
N LYS A 103 5.07 12.19 8.38
CA LYS A 103 4.64 10.98 9.08
C LYS A 103 3.66 11.27 10.21
N THR A 104 2.83 10.30 10.53
CA THR A 104 1.88 10.44 11.65
C THR A 104 2.63 10.51 12.98
N LYS A 105 2.10 11.31 13.91
CA LYS A 105 2.58 11.35 15.31
C LYS A 105 2.31 10.03 16.04
N ARG A 106 1.14 9.43 15.76
CA ARG A 106 0.74 8.11 16.30
C ARG A 106 1.31 7.00 15.43
N ALA A 107 1.74 5.92 16.08
CA ALA A 107 2.20 4.69 15.45
C ALA A 107 1.04 3.69 15.32
N PHE A 108 1.08 2.88 14.25
CA PHE A 108 0.07 1.89 13.90
C PHE A 108 0.74 0.56 13.52
N GLY A 109 0.06 -0.55 13.82
CA GLY A 109 0.40 -1.89 13.34
C GLY A 109 -0.65 -2.37 12.34
N ASP A 110 -1.37 -3.45 12.69
CA ASP A 110 -2.47 -3.97 11.88
C ASP A 110 -3.55 -2.91 11.70
N CYS A 111 -3.89 -2.59 10.46
CA CYS A 111 -4.82 -1.51 10.19
C CYS A 111 -5.54 -1.64 8.85
N GLN A 112 -6.66 -0.93 8.75
CA GLN A 112 -7.27 -0.49 7.51
C GLN A 112 -6.96 0.99 7.34
N LEU A 113 -6.27 1.35 6.26
CA LEU A 113 -5.94 2.72 5.90
C LEU A 113 -6.67 3.11 4.62
N HIS A 114 -7.37 4.24 4.65
CA HIS A 114 -7.94 4.88 3.48
C HIS A 114 -7.19 6.16 3.17
N VAL A 115 -6.86 6.36 1.90
CA VAL A 115 -6.15 7.56 1.41
C VAL A 115 -6.71 7.93 0.04
N GLU A 116 -7.17 9.18 -0.10
CA GLU A 116 -7.44 9.76 -1.42
C GLU A 116 -6.24 10.61 -1.85
N TRP A 117 -5.80 10.41 -3.10
CA TRP A 117 -4.65 11.13 -3.66
C TRP A 117 -4.90 11.54 -5.11
N ALA A 118 -4.21 12.56 -5.57
CA ALA A 118 -4.24 12.99 -6.97
C ALA A 118 -2.88 13.50 -7.41
N THR A 119 -2.45 13.12 -8.60
CA THR A 119 -1.27 13.69 -9.25
C THR A 119 -1.61 15.04 -9.88
N PRO A 120 -0.63 15.87 -10.24
CA PRO A 120 -0.90 17.12 -10.95
C PRO A 120 -1.74 16.90 -12.22
N SER A 121 -2.70 17.80 -12.48
CA SER A 121 -3.55 17.75 -13.70
C SER A 121 -2.77 17.99 -14.99
N GLU A 122 -1.68 18.76 -14.88
CA GLU A 122 -0.71 18.97 -15.95
C GLU A 122 0.51 18.11 -15.67
N PRO A 123 0.57 16.87 -16.22
CA PRO A 123 1.66 15.96 -15.95
C PRO A 123 2.97 16.46 -16.55
N THR A 124 4.03 16.41 -15.76
CA THR A 124 5.40 16.70 -16.20
C THR A 124 6.28 15.47 -16.01
N GLY A 125 7.24 15.26 -16.90
CA GLY A 125 8.10 14.10 -16.87
C GLY A 125 7.46 12.83 -17.46
N SER A 126 8.12 11.69 -17.24
CA SER A 126 7.68 10.36 -17.68
C SER A 126 8.19 9.29 -16.72
N GLY A 127 7.61 8.09 -16.79
CA GLY A 127 8.01 6.97 -15.93
C GLY A 127 7.90 7.35 -14.46
N GLN A 128 8.98 7.17 -13.71
CA GLN A 128 9.04 7.45 -12.27
C GLN A 128 9.15 8.95 -11.92
N ASP A 129 9.38 9.82 -12.88
CA ASP A 129 9.44 11.28 -12.63
C ASP A 129 8.07 11.95 -12.72
N ARG A 130 7.00 11.20 -13.01
CA ARG A 130 5.68 11.73 -13.27
C ARG A 130 4.70 11.46 -12.13
N GLY A 131 4.42 12.50 -11.32
CA GLY A 131 3.44 12.41 -10.22
C GLY A 131 3.81 11.40 -9.16
N ASN A 132 5.09 11.31 -8.81
CA ASN A 132 5.63 10.32 -7.88
C ASN A 132 5.48 10.73 -6.42
N SER A 133 5.06 9.80 -5.60
CA SER A 133 5.02 9.83 -4.15
C SER A 133 4.89 8.40 -3.62
N GLY A 134 4.61 8.19 -2.33
CA GLY A 134 4.39 6.87 -1.73
C GLY A 134 3.58 6.94 -0.45
N VAL A 135 2.80 5.90 -0.19
CA VAL A 135 2.10 5.66 1.08
C VAL A 135 2.82 4.52 1.80
N PHE A 136 3.46 4.84 2.93
CA PHE A 136 4.24 3.87 3.68
C PHE A 136 3.53 3.44 4.96
N LEU A 137 3.22 2.16 5.09
CA LEU A 137 2.80 1.54 6.34
C LEU A 137 4.06 1.29 7.18
N MET A 138 4.01 1.70 8.47
CA MET A 138 5.13 1.54 9.41
C MET A 138 6.46 2.15 8.91
N GLU A 139 6.43 3.20 8.08
CA GLU A 139 7.61 3.82 7.44
C GLU A 139 8.49 2.85 6.60
N ASN A 140 8.06 1.59 6.43
CA ASN A 140 8.85 0.51 5.83
C ASN A 140 8.21 -0.13 4.59
N TYR A 141 6.89 -0.10 4.47
CA TYR A 141 6.16 -0.91 3.50
C TYR A 141 5.33 -0.01 2.60
N GLU A 142 5.85 0.24 1.40
CA GLU A 142 5.33 1.21 0.46
C GLU A 142 4.27 0.63 -0.47
N VAL A 143 3.15 1.33 -0.58
CA VAL A 143 2.24 1.28 -1.72
C VAL A 143 2.53 2.51 -2.58
N GLN A 144 3.03 2.27 -3.79
CA GLN A 144 3.49 3.30 -4.71
C GLN A 144 2.37 4.25 -5.13
N VAL A 145 2.65 5.53 -5.12
CA VAL A 145 1.83 6.60 -5.74
C VAL A 145 2.56 7.11 -6.97
N LEU A 146 1.91 7.02 -8.14
CA LEU A 146 2.47 7.43 -9.42
C LEU A 146 1.35 7.81 -10.37
N ASP A 147 1.56 8.74 -11.28
CA ASP A 147 0.72 8.86 -12.45
C ASP A 147 1.02 7.72 -13.43
N SER A 148 0.23 6.65 -13.34
CA SER A 148 0.33 5.48 -14.24
C SER A 148 -0.69 5.49 -15.37
N TYR A 149 -1.39 6.62 -15.58
CA TYR A 149 -2.31 6.79 -16.70
C TYR A 149 -1.53 7.08 -17.99
N ASN A 150 -1.54 6.15 -18.94
CA ASN A 150 -0.76 6.27 -20.18
C ASN A 150 0.72 6.65 -19.93
N ASN A 151 1.31 6.07 -18.91
CA ASN A 151 2.69 6.33 -18.50
C ASN A 151 3.40 5.00 -18.22
N ALA A 152 4.25 4.58 -19.14
CA ALA A 152 5.01 3.35 -19.00
C ALA A 152 6.18 3.53 -18.02
N THR A 153 6.34 2.53 -17.13
CA THR A 153 7.48 2.40 -16.23
C THR A 153 7.65 0.91 -15.89
N TYR A 154 8.65 0.54 -15.10
CA TYR A 154 8.76 -0.85 -14.64
C TYR A 154 7.54 -1.25 -13.78
N ALA A 155 7.06 -2.48 -14.00
CA ALA A 155 5.79 -2.95 -13.46
C ALA A 155 5.68 -2.87 -11.92
N ASP A 156 6.77 -3.16 -11.20
CA ASP A 156 6.86 -3.15 -9.75
C ASP A 156 7.13 -1.75 -9.15
N GLY A 157 7.00 -0.69 -9.95
CA GLY A 157 7.03 0.71 -9.55
C GLY A 157 5.84 1.51 -10.11
N SER A 158 4.85 0.86 -10.73
CA SER A 158 3.60 1.52 -11.15
C SER A 158 2.72 1.86 -9.93
N ALA A 159 1.71 2.69 -10.12
CA ALA A 159 0.75 3.02 -9.08
C ALA A 159 0.18 1.76 -8.42
N ALA A 160 0.05 1.78 -7.10
CA ALA A 160 -0.39 0.67 -6.27
C ALA A 160 0.57 -0.54 -6.22
N ALA A 161 1.75 -0.52 -6.83
CA ALA A 161 2.73 -1.56 -6.59
C ALA A 161 3.14 -1.62 -5.11
N ILE A 162 3.38 -2.82 -4.58
CA ILE A 162 4.23 -2.99 -3.40
C ILE A 162 5.65 -2.81 -3.91
N TYR A 163 6.20 -1.60 -3.71
CA TYR A 163 7.33 -1.06 -4.46
C TYR A 163 8.54 -1.99 -4.49
N GLY A 164 9.06 -2.27 -5.71
CA GLY A 164 10.21 -3.15 -5.93
C GLY A 164 9.95 -4.63 -5.66
N GLN A 165 8.74 -5.00 -5.22
CA GLN A 165 8.38 -6.39 -4.94
C GLN A 165 7.32 -6.91 -5.91
N TYR A 166 6.10 -6.38 -5.85
CA TYR A 166 4.97 -6.89 -6.63
C TYR A 166 4.28 -5.76 -7.39
N PRO A 167 4.10 -5.91 -8.71
CA PRO A 167 3.19 -5.04 -9.44
C PRO A 167 1.74 -5.27 -8.98
N PRO A 168 0.85 -4.30 -9.15
CA PRO A 168 -0.57 -4.51 -8.96
C PRO A 168 -1.09 -5.53 -9.98
N LEU A 169 -2.19 -6.22 -9.63
CA LEU A 169 -2.87 -7.16 -10.55
C LEU A 169 -3.35 -6.47 -11.81
N VAL A 170 -3.78 -5.22 -11.70
CA VAL A 170 -4.23 -4.37 -12.81
C VAL A 170 -3.83 -2.91 -12.55
N ASN A 171 -3.69 -2.12 -13.61
CA ASN A 171 -3.58 -0.67 -13.53
C ASN A 171 -4.97 -0.05 -13.58
N ALA A 172 -5.46 0.42 -12.44
CA ALA A 172 -6.76 1.07 -12.27
C ALA A 172 -6.64 2.59 -12.13
N CYS A 173 -5.57 3.20 -12.66
CA CYS A 173 -5.37 4.65 -12.59
C CYS A 173 -6.41 5.41 -13.42
N ARG A 174 -7.00 6.46 -12.81
CA ARG A 174 -7.70 7.55 -13.50
C ARG A 174 -6.71 8.54 -14.09
N LYS A 175 -7.21 9.46 -14.89
CA LYS A 175 -6.41 10.54 -15.51
C LYS A 175 -5.70 11.39 -14.45
N PRO A 176 -4.54 11.99 -14.78
CA PRO A 176 -3.89 12.96 -13.91
C PRO A 176 -4.87 14.10 -13.55
N GLY A 177 -4.75 14.57 -12.32
CA GLY A 177 -5.67 15.55 -11.73
C GLY A 177 -6.93 14.97 -11.09
N GLU A 178 -7.37 13.79 -11.51
CA GLU A 178 -8.52 13.10 -10.89
C GLU A 178 -8.10 12.43 -9.57
N TRP A 179 -9.04 12.40 -8.60
CA TRP A 179 -8.80 11.74 -7.33
C TRP A 179 -8.83 10.22 -7.47
N GLN A 180 -7.81 9.60 -6.93
CA GLN A 180 -7.63 8.16 -6.77
C GLN A 180 -7.91 7.78 -5.32
N THR A 181 -8.28 6.53 -5.07
CA THR A 181 -8.42 6.01 -3.71
C THR A 181 -7.54 4.79 -3.51
N TYR A 182 -6.88 4.72 -2.36
CA TYR A 182 -6.34 3.48 -1.82
C TYR A 182 -7.11 3.08 -0.58
N ASP A 183 -7.58 1.83 -0.56
CA ASP A 183 -8.05 1.14 0.64
C ASP A 183 -7.08 -0.02 0.90
N ILE A 184 -6.33 0.08 2.00
CA ILE A 184 -5.24 -0.84 2.32
C ILE A 184 -5.56 -1.56 3.62
N LEU A 185 -5.70 -2.89 3.57
CA LEU A 185 -5.69 -3.74 4.75
C LEU A 185 -4.26 -4.23 4.95
N PHE A 186 -3.66 -3.84 6.05
CA PHE A 186 -2.28 -4.18 6.39
C PHE A 186 -2.23 -5.06 7.63
N ARG A 187 -1.48 -6.15 7.55
CA ARG A 187 -1.05 -6.97 8.68
C ARG A 187 0.44 -6.79 8.87
N ALA A 188 0.82 -6.27 10.01
CA ALA A 188 2.21 -6.00 10.36
C ALA A 188 3.00 -7.31 10.53
N PRO A 189 4.31 -7.33 10.27
CA PRO A 189 5.12 -8.50 10.57
C PRO A 189 5.18 -8.74 12.06
N ARG A 190 5.41 -9.99 12.45
CA ARG A 190 5.58 -10.38 13.84
C ARG A 190 6.99 -10.94 14.04
N PHE A 191 7.60 -10.56 15.15
CA PHE A 191 8.91 -11.05 15.54
C PHE A 191 8.84 -11.66 16.94
N ASP A 192 9.71 -12.62 17.23
CA ASP A 192 9.88 -13.18 18.57
C ASP A 192 10.77 -12.28 19.44
N GLY A 193 10.99 -12.70 20.68
CA GLY A 193 11.87 -11.97 21.62
C GLY A 193 13.35 -11.93 21.24
N ASN A 194 13.78 -12.73 20.28
CA ASN A 194 15.14 -12.77 19.73
C ASN A 194 15.26 -11.95 18.43
N GLY A 195 14.14 -11.40 17.92
CA GLY A 195 14.08 -10.66 16.67
C GLY A 195 13.91 -11.52 15.43
N GLU A 196 13.64 -12.81 15.57
CA GLU A 196 13.36 -13.70 14.46
C GLU A 196 11.94 -13.51 13.94
N LEU A 197 11.76 -13.59 12.62
CA LEU A 197 10.48 -13.39 11.97
C LEU A 197 9.54 -14.57 12.24
N LEU A 198 8.43 -14.31 12.93
CA LEU A 198 7.34 -15.27 13.17
C LEU A 198 6.30 -15.25 12.04
N ALA A 199 5.97 -14.07 11.55
CA ALA A 199 5.02 -13.89 10.45
C ALA A 199 5.42 -12.68 9.61
N PRO A 200 5.42 -12.80 8.25
CA PRO A 200 5.70 -11.68 7.37
C PRO A 200 4.53 -10.70 7.31
N ALA A 201 4.80 -9.46 6.91
CA ALA A 201 3.75 -8.49 6.62
C ALA A 201 2.89 -8.96 5.44
N ARG A 202 1.59 -8.56 5.46
CA ARG A 202 0.64 -8.85 4.38
C ARG A 202 -0.18 -7.62 4.06
N MET A 203 -0.49 -7.46 2.78
CA MET A 203 -1.36 -6.39 2.30
C MET A 203 -2.46 -6.92 1.38
N THR A 204 -3.67 -6.40 1.59
CA THR A 204 -4.73 -6.37 0.58
C THR A 204 -4.95 -4.92 0.21
N VAL A 205 -4.90 -4.61 -1.09
CA VAL A 205 -4.99 -3.23 -1.58
C VAL A 205 -6.08 -3.16 -2.64
N PHE A 206 -6.96 -2.19 -2.48
CA PHE A 206 -7.88 -1.75 -3.52
C PHE A 206 -7.44 -0.39 -4.04
N HIS A 207 -7.39 -0.25 -5.36
CA HIS A 207 -7.14 1.01 -6.05
C HIS A 207 -8.41 1.39 -6.82
N ASN A 208 -9.01 2.51 -6.46
CA ASN A 208 -10.30 2.95 -7.03
C ASN A 208 -11.42 1.91 -6.94
N GLY A 209 -11.46 1.14 -5.84
CA GLY A 209 -12.41 0.04 -5.63
C GLY A 209 -12.04 -1.28 -6.34
N ILE A 210 -10.99 -1.33 -7.14
CA ILE A 210 -10.52 -2.53 -7.83
C ILE A 210 -9.45 -3.21 -6.98
N LEU A 211 -9.59 -4.52 -6.74
CA LEU A 211 -8.59 -5.33 -6.02
C LEU A 211 -7.30 -5.40 -6.83
N VAL A 212 -6.20 -4.91 -6.25
CA VAL A 212 -4.88 -4.90 -6.90
C VAL A 212 -3.83 -5.74 -6.17
N HIS A 213 -4.02 -6.01 -4.88
CA HIS A 213 -3.29 -7.01 -4.12
C HIS A 213 -4.24 -7.77 -3.21
N ASP A 214 -4.18 -9.09 -3.26
CA ASP A 214 -5.01 -10.00 -2.46
C ASP A 214 -4.13 -10.70 -1.42
N ASN A 215 -4.22 -10.28 -0.17
CA ASN A 215 -3.47 -10.85 0.97
C ASN A 215 -2.01 -11.15 0.62
N GLN A 216 -1.38 -10.20 -0.09
CA GLN A 216 -0.02 -10.36 -0.60
C GLN A 216 0.99 -10.36 0.54
N GLU A 217 1.74 -11.43 0.67
CA GLU A 217 2.89 -11.51 1.57
C GLU A 217 4.05 -10.68 1.04
N LEU A 218 4.64 -9.85 1.90
CA LEU A 218 5.81 -9.04 1.60
C LEU A 218 7.10 -9.81 1.93
N THR A 219 8.19 -9.48 1.24
CA THR A 219 9.50 -10.15 1.46
C THR A 219 10.39 -9.41 2.47
N GLY A 220 9.94 -8.29 2.97
CA GLY A 220 10.65 -7.38 3.85
C GLY A 220 10.27 -5.93 3.56
N PRO A 221 10.99 -4.94 4.08
CA PRO A 221 10.81 -3.54 3.74
C PRO A 221 10.95 -3.29 2.23
N THR A 222 10.21 -2.31 1.72
CA THR A 222 10.36 -1.84 0.34
C THR A 222 11.58 -0.94 0.24
N ALA A 223 12.32 -1.02 -0.85
CA ALA A 223 13.48 -0.18 -1.07
C ALA A 223 13.79 -0.02 -2.57
N HIS A 224 14.40 1.13 -2.94
CA HIS A 224 14.84 1.35 -4.30
C HIS A 224 15.95 0.35 -4.69
N LYS A 225 15.74 -0.38 -5.78
CA LYS A 225 16.69 -1.38 -6.34
C LYS A 225 17.16 -2.47 -5.36
N ALA A 226 16.40 -2.70 -4.28
CA ALA A 226 16.73 -3.71 -3.29
C ALA A 226 15.47 -4.39 -2.73
N ARG A 227 15.61 -5.64 -2.28
CA ARG A 227 14.62 -6.38 -1.48
C ARG A 227 15.30 -6.79 -0.18
N PRO A 228 15.45 -5.86 0.79
CA PRO A 228 16.11 -6.18 2.04
C PRO A 228 15.31 -7.22 2.83
N PRO A 229 15.98 -8.10 3.57
CA PRO A 229 15.30 -9.03 4.47
C PRO A 229 14.64 -8.26 5.62
N TYR A 230 13.70 -8.94 6.28
CA TYR A 230 13.14 -8.43 7.53
C TYR A 230 14.23 -8.18 8.57
N LYS A 231 14.04 -7.10 9.31
CA LYS A 231 14.75 -6.81 10.58
C LYS A 231 13.71 -6.49 11.61
N ALA A 232 13.85 -7.01 12.81
CA ALA A 232 12.94 -6.74 13.90
C ALA A 232 12.81 -5.22 14.16
N HIS A 233 11.59 -4.78 14.34
CA HIS A 233 11.23 -3.41 14.68
C HIS A 233 10.04 -3.42 15.64
N ALA A 234 9.64 -2.27 16.15
CA ALA A 234 8.48 -2.16 17.03
C ALA A 234 7.20 -2.64 16.33
N ASP A 235 6.26 -3.18 17.11
CA ASP A 235 4.96 -3.69 16.64
C ASP A 235 4.07 -2.62 15.99
N LYS A 236 4.35 -1.35 16.27
CA LYS A 236 3.69 -0.18 15.71
C LYS A 236 4.72 0.87 15.34
N LEU A 237 4.60 1.42 14.15
CA LEU A 237 5.40 2.54 13.64
C LEU A 237 4.48 3.51 12.87
N PRO A 238 4.92 4.76 12.60
CA PRO A 238 4.11 5.72 11.86
C PRO A 238 3.72 5.28 10.45
N VAL A 239 2.60 5.80 9.97
CA VAL A 239 2.30 5.90 8.53
C VAL A 239 3.01 7.12 7.99
N SER A 240 3.61 7.04 6.79
CA SER A 240 4.22 8.21 6.16
C SER A 240 3.81 8.39 4.71
N LEU A 241 3.89 9.64 4.26
CA LEU A 241 3.66 10.06 2.89
C LEU A 241 4.95 10.68 2.35
N GLN A 242 5.32 10.31 1.12
CA GLN A 242 6.63 10.64 0.56
C GLN A 242 6.61 11.98 -0.20
N ASP A 243 7.63 12.82 0.05
CA ASP A 243 8.04 13.88 -0.85
C ASP A 243 9.05 13.31 -1.86
N HIS A 244 8.64 13.14 -3.11
CA HIS A 244 9.47 12.74 -4.24
C HIS A 244 9.64 13.88 -5.26
N GLY A 245 9.39 15.13 -4.84
CA GLY A 245 9.56 16.32 -5.68
C GLY A 245 8.37 16.67 -6.56
N ASN A 246 7.31 15.86 -6.59
CA ASN A 246 6.11 16.11 -7.35
C ASN A 246 4.99 16.64 -6.44
N PRO A 247 4.19 17.65 -6.86
CA PRO A 247 3.11 18.22 -6.05
C PRO A 247 1.88 17.32 -6.03
N VAL A 248 2.03 16.11 -5.51
CA VAL A 248 0.94 15.17 -5.28
C VAL A 248 0.06 15.68 -4.15
N ARG A 249 -1.25 15.56 -4.32
CA ARG A 249 -2.26 16.02 -3.37
C ARG A 249 -2.87 14.84 -2.64
N TYR A 250 -3.22 15.04 -1.36
CA TYR A 250 -3.85 14.05 -0.51
C TYR A 250 -5.05 14.66 0.22
N ARG A 251 -6.11 13.87 0.43
CA ARG A 251 -7.28 14.25 1.23
C ARG A 251 -7.95 13.01 1.83
N ASN A 252 -8.92 13.21 2.70
CA ASN A 252 -9.73 12.16 3.31
C ASN A 252 -8.89 10.97 3.78
N ILE A 253 -7.91 11.24 4.67
CA ILE A 253 -7.02 10.21 5.20
C ILE A 253 -7.53 9.76 6.56
N TRP A 254 -7.87 8.48 6.69
CA TRP A 254 -8.28 7.89 7.95
C TRP A 254 -7.77 6.46 8.11
N ILE A 255 -7.66 6.02 9.35
CA ILE A 255 -7.15 4.69 9.70
C ILE A 255 -8.01 4.05 10.78
N ARG A 256 -8.22 2.75 10.69
CA ARG A 256 -8.82 1.91 11.72
C ARG A 256 -7.79 0.89 12.18
N GLU A 257 -7.55 0.76 13.47
CA GLU A 257 -6.72 -0.32 14.01
C GLU A 257 -7.52 -1.63 13.95
N LEU A 258 -6.89 -2.68 13.44
CA LEU A 258 -7.47 -4.02 13.41
C LEU A 258 -6.95 -4.82 14.60
N GLN A 259 -7.83 -5.68 15.13
CA GLN A 259 -7.39 -6.66 16.13
C GLN A 259 -6.47 -7.70 15.46
N PRO A 260 -5.49 -8.21 16.19
CA PRO A 260 -4.56 -9.25 15.73
C PRO A 260 -5.25 -10.50 15.24
#